data_5b3207d7118214001a9df8bf40f92db1
#
_entry.id   5b3207d7118214001a9df8bf40f92db1
#
_cell.length_a   1.000
_cell.length_b   1.000
_cell.length_c   1.000
_cell.angle_alpha   90.00
_cell.angle_beta   90.00
_cell.angle_gamma   90.00
#
_symmetry.space_group_name_H-M   'P 1'
#
loop_
_entity.id
_entity.type
_entity.pdbx_description
1 polymer ?
#
loop_
_entity_poly.entity_id
_entity_poly.type
_entity_poly.pdbx_seq_one_letter_code
_entity_poly.pdbx_strand_id
1 'polypeptide(L)'
;MESRLRDDASGFVMTTVTPTELATIATSLRLEGDGPLSIEGLAAAIGQPTDTSAYLILGVLSGKIPKENEILTFMREWRASNLRAVIADIPRRRRAQRDPVQIVSGVVVDVTDTARTLFTTGIQRVARETLSRWSTYQAMELIVWDKRRQAFVRADSVEAGLASLQTVAASQPAIIIPFRCSFFLPEIAVDVQRASALRSIAAHSGSSTVAVGFDCIPITTAETAGPGMPGAFSRYLSTLARFNVVAPISEAAGAEFGGWRAMLAGAGLRGPEIDVVALPSSIDSDSTADPRGTRLTLGLGDGTIVLGVGSREPRKNHLNLLHASELNWQAGLDFTLVLVGGNAWETRRVDTLIKDLRRRGRKIITLAGVGDSVVWNLYALSRFTVFCSINEGFGLPVVESLSVGTPVLTSNFGSMKQLGDGKGALLVDPHDAQAMADRMSELLNDDDLLAKLVTQTGGAHGTTWDGYARHLHRLVTAEATDL
;
A
#
# COMPACT_ATOMS: atom_id res chain seq x y z
N MET A 1 -6.59 14.17 57.12
CA MET A 1 -6.54 15.25 56.13
C MET A 1 -6.37 14.59 54.77
N GLU A 2 -7.49 14.47 54.06
CA GLU A 2 -7.68 13.66 52.86
C GLU A 2 -6.95 14.32 51.66
N SER A 3 -6.05 13.58 51.04
CA SER A 3 -5.50 13.95 49.74
C SER A 3 -6.53 13.56 48.65
N ARG A 4 -7.24 14.56 48.12
CA ARG A 4 -8.14 14.42 46.99
C ARG A 4 -7.31 14.00 45.77
N LEU A 5 -7.47 12.73 45.37
CA LEU A 5 -7.11 12.24 44.04
C LEU A 5 -7.91 13.05 43.00
N ARG A 6 -7.24 13.80 42.17
CA ARG A 6 -7.86 14.39 40.96
C ARG A 6 -8.14 13.24 39.99
N ASP A 7 -9.40 12.87 39.83
CA ASP A 7 -9.87 12.04 38.74
C ASP A 7 -9.69 12.84 37.44
N ASP A 8 -8.65 12.48 36.68
CA ASP A 8 -8.46 13.02 35.35
C ASP A 8 -9.37 12.27 34.39
N ALA A 9 -10.16 13.00 33.59
CA ALA A 9 -11.15 12.46 32.64
C ALA A 9 -10.56 11.54 31.55
N SER A 10 -9.23 11.41 31.48
CA SER A 10 -8.49 10.58 30.52
C SER A 10 -8.49 9.06 30.85
N GLY A 11 -8.93 8.65 32.06
CA GLY A 11 -8.88 7.24 32.49
C GLY A 11 -7.48 6.71 32.80
N PHE A 12 -6.46 7.59 32.91
CA PHE A 12 -5.08 7.22 33.29
C PHE A 12 -4.84 7.48 34.78
N VAL A 13 -4.07 6.60 35.43
CA VAL A 13 -3.65 6.72 36.83
C VAL A 13 -2.18 6.31 36.98
N MET A 14 -1.48 6.89 37.95
CA MET A 14 -0.15 6.43 38.35
C MET A 14 -0.29 5.12 39.13
N THR A 15 0.25 4.04 38.59
CA THR A 15 0.18 2.70 39.20
C THR A 15 1.57 2.08 39.32
N THR A 16 1.75 1.20 40.31
CA THR A 16 3.01 0.44 40.49
C THR A 16 3.27 -0.48 39.31
N VAL A 17 4.54 -0.66 38.94
CA VAL A 17 4.98 -1.66 37.95
C VAL A 17 4.73 -3.06 38.49
N THR A 18 4.14 -3.93 37.69
CA THR A 18 3.88 -5.31 38.08
C THR A 18 5.10 -6.19 37.84
N PRO A 19 5.24 -7.30 38.57
CA PRO A 19 6.30 -8.31 38.29
C PRO A 19 6.23 -8.84 36.85
N THR A 20 5.03 -9.00 36.29
CA THR A 20 4.82 -9.45 34.90
C THR A 20 5.37 -8.45 33.89
N GLU A 21 5.13 -7.14 34.09
CA GLU A 21 5.68 -6.11 33.22
C GLU A 21 7.22 -6.08 33.27
N LEU A 22 7.80 -6.20 34.46
CA LEU A 22 9.26 -6.28 34.64
C LEU A 22 9.84 -7.51 33.96
N ALA A 23 9.20 -8.68 34.13
CA ALA A 23 9.61 -9.92 33.48
C ALA A 23 9.54 -9.81 31.96
N THR A 24 8.47 -9.22 31.42
CA THR A 24 8.30 -9.01 29.99
C THR A 24 9.43 -8.13 29.42
N ILE A 25 9.77 -7.02 30.10
CA ILE A 25 10.85 -6.13 29.68
C ILE A 25 12.20 -6.84 29.72
N ALA A 26 12.53 -7.50 30.86
CA ALA A 26 13.80 -8.18 31.04
C ALA A 26 14.03 -9.30 30.00
N THR A 27 13.00 -10.16 29.79
CA THR A 27 13.06 -11.24 28.79
C THR A 27 13.23 -10.69 27.39
N SER A 28 12.50 -9.65 27.01
CA SER A 28 12.60 -9.06 25.68
C SER A 28 13.95 -8.37 25.43
N LEU A 29 14.57 -7.79 26.46
CA LEU A 29 15.92 -7.21 26.39
C LEU A 29 17.01 -8.29 26.49
N ARG A 30 16.68 -9.56 26.76
CA ARG A 30 17.63 -10.67 26.97
C ARG A 30 18.58 -10.41 28.13
N LEU A 31 18.07 -9.84 29.24
CA LEU A 31 18.87 -9.59 30.44
C LEU A 31 19.02 -10.89 31.24
N GLU A 32 20.27 -11.20 31.61
CA GLU A 32 20.57 -12.36 32.47
C GLU A 32 20.39 -12.00 33.94
N GLY A 33 19.75 -12.89 34.74
CA GLY A 33 19.66 -12.75 36.18
C GLY A 33 18.55 -13.58 36.83
N ASP A 34 18.88 -14.36 37.85
CA ASP A 34 17.96 -15.24 38.65
C ASP A 34 17.29 -14.54 39.83
N GLY A 35 17.44 -13.23 39.98
CA GLY A 35 16.92 -12.49 41.13
C GLY A 35 15.50 -11.96 40.95
N PRO A 36 14.78 -11.61 42.03
CA PRO A 36 13.49 -10.96 41.95
C PRO A 36 13.62 -9.67 41.15
N LEU A 37 12.90 -9.59 40.01
CA LEU A 37 12.92 -8.43 39.12
C LEU A 37 12.39 -7.19 39.86
N SER A 38 13.29 -6.27 40.20
CA SER A 38 12.98 -4.94 40.71
C SER A 38 13.32 -3.89 39.68
N ILE A 39 12.78 -2.67 39.84
CA ILE A 39 13.12 -1.53 38.95
C ILE A 39 14.61 -1.22 39.02
N GLU A 40 15.20 -1.33 40.21
CA GLU A 40 16.62 -1.10 40.42
C GLU A 40 17.48 -2.19 39.76
N GLY A 41 17.09 -3.45 39.88
CA GLY A 41 17.72 -4.57 39.18
C GLY A 41 17.66 -4.41 37.67
N LEU A 42 16.49 -4.02 37.15
CA LEU A 42 16.30 -3.74 35.72
C LEU A 42 17.21 -2.57 35.24
N ALA A 43 17.28 -1.47 36.04
CA ALA A 43 18.13 -0.34 35.73
C ALA A 43 19.61 -0.71 35.74
N ALA A 44 20.06 -1.52 36.72
CA ALA A 44 21.43 -1.98 36.81
C ALA A 44 21.82 -2.89 35.63
N ALA A 45 20.92 -3.79 35.22
CA ALA A 45 21.14 -4.70 34.11
C ALA A 45 21.16 -3.99 32.75
N ILE A 46 20.34 -2.93 32.54
CA ILE A 46 20.36 -2.12 31.32
C ILE A 46 21.57 -1.17 31.30
N GLY A 47 21.99 -0.66 32.44
CA GLY A 47 23.06 0.34 32.57
C GLY A 47 22.65 1.70 31.98
N GLN A 48 23.17 2.05 30.81
CA GLN A 48 22.80 3.30 30.14
C GLN A 48 21.55 3.13 29.28
N PRO A 49 20.58 4.09 29.34
CA PRO A 49 19.38 4.03 28.51
C PRO A 49 19.72 4.16 27.02
N THR A 50 19.20 3.24 26.23
CA THR A 50 19.21 3.27 24.76
C THR A 50 17.83 3.56 24.22
N ASP A 51 17.73 4.02 22.97
CA ASP A 51 16.46 4.22 22.29
C ASP A 51 15.57 2.97 22.36
N THR A 52 16.18 1.82 22.13
CA THR A 52 15.51 0.51 22.10
C THR A 52 14.99 0.10 23.49
N SER A 53 15.77 0.32 24.56
CA SER A 53 15.32 0.05 25.92
C SER A 53 14.20 1.01 26.36
N ALA A 54 14.31 2.28 26.00
CA ALA A 54 13.29 3.29 26.28
C ALA A 54 11.98 3.02 25.55
N TYR A 55 12.05 2.66 24.25
CA TYR A 55 10.89 2.26 23.45
C TYR A 55 10.14 1.08 24.09
N LEU A 56 10.87 0.03 24.48
CA LEU A 56 10.27 -1.16 25.06
C LEU A 56 9.62 -0.86 26.43
N ILE A 57 10.34 -0.20 27.32
CA ILE A 57 9.84 0.15 28.66
C ILE A 57 8.57 0.98 28.56
N LEU A 58 8.61 2.06 27.77
CA LEU A 58 7.44 2.91 27.56
C LEU A 58 6.28 2.14 26.93
N GLY A 59 6.54 1.31 25.92
CA GLY A 59 5.54 0.51 25.24
C GLY A 59 4.81 -0.44 26.19
N VAL A 60 5.56 -1.22 26.98
CA VAL A 60 5.01 -2.18 27.93
C VAL A 60 4.22 -1.46 29.03
N LEU A 61 4.77 -0.39 29.60
CA LEU A 61 4.17 0.28 30.75
C LEU A 61 2.97 1.14 30.39
N SER A 62 2.97 1.81 29.22
CA SER A 62 1.84 2.63 28.76
C SER A 62 0.77 1.85 28.00
N GLY A 63 1.09 0.67 27.47
CA GLY A 63 0.21 -0.12 26.62
C GLY A 63 -0.10 0.57 25.30
N LYS A 64 0.88 1.26 24.68
CA LYS A 64 0.78 1.89 23.36
C LYS A 64 2.17 1.98 22.73
N ILE A 65 2.23 2.23 21.43
CA ILE A 65 3.50 2.58 20.79
C ILE A 65 3.91 4.00 21.23
N PRO A 66 5.07 4.16 21.90
CA PRO A 66 5.51 5.47 22.37
C PRO A 66 5.87 6.37 21.20
N LYS A 67 5.63 7.67 21.33
CA LYS A 67 6.06 8.65 20.33
C LYS A 67 7.55 8.96 20.46
N GLU A 68 8.17 9.37 19.36
CA GLU A 68 9.59 9.72 19.31
C GLU A 68 10.00 10.74 20.40
N ASN A 69 9.19 11.79 20.61
CA ASN A 69 9.46 12.76 21.67
C ASN A 69 9.31 12.20 23.09
N GLU A 70 8.39 11.24 23.31
CA GLU A 70 8.23 10.55 24.60
C GLU A 70 9.48 9.73 24.93
N ILE A 71 10.04 9.03 23.92
CA ILE A 71 11.28 8.24 24.07
C ILE A 71 12.46 9.14 24.40
N LEU A 72 12.64 10.24 23.65
CA LEU A 72 13.75 11.17 23.86
C LEU A 72 13.65 11.85 25.23
N THR A 73 12.46 12.24 25.67
CA THR A 73 12.23 12.82 27.01
C THR A 73 12.56 11.81 28.10
N PHE A 74 12.01 10.58 27.98
CA PHE A 74 12.29 9.50 28.93
C PHE A 74 13.79 9.22 29.10
N MET A 75 14.53 9.16 28.01
CA MET A 75 15.98 8.94 28.04
C MET A 75 16.73 10.08 28.72
N ARG A 76 16.34 11.34 28.46
CA ARG A 76 16.96 12.52 29.13
C ARG A 76 16.72 12.50 30.61
N GLU A 77 15.49 12.29 31.04
CA GLU A 77 15.08 12.22 32.42
C GLU A 77 15.75 11.07 33.17
N TRP A 78 15.82 9.87 32.54
CA TRP A 78 16.53 8.72 33.12
C TRP A 78 18.00 9.01 33.33
N ARG A 79 18.69 9.66 32.39
CA ARG A 79 20.10 10.06 32.55
C ARG A 79 20.31 11.13 33.63
N ALA A 80 19.33 12.01 33.82
CA ALA A 80 19.39 13.08 34.80
C ALA A 80 19.00 12.64 36.21
N SER A 81 18.27 11.52 36.38
CA SER A 81 17.78 11.04 37.66
C SER A 81 18.04 9.54 37.84
N ASN A 82 16.97 8.73 37.82
CA ASN A 82 17.02 7.26 37.83
C ASN A 82 15.75 6.68 37.24
N LEU A 83 15.81 5.39 36.84
CA LEU A 83 14.70 4.72 36.16
C LEU A 83 13.42 4.71 37.01
N ARG A 84 13.52 4.54 38.34
CA ARG A 84 12.34 4.48 39.23
C ARG A 84 11.57 5.82 39.20
N ALA A 85 12.25 6.94 39.25
CA ALA A 85 11.62 8.25 39.21
C ALA A 85 10.89 8.46 37.88
N VAL A 86 11.53 8.18 36.76
CA VAL A 86 10.93 8.38 35.42
C VAL A 86 9.76 7.46 35.16
N ILE A 87 9.85 6.19 35.61
CA ILE A 87 8.75 5.23 35.48
C ILE A 87 7.52 5.67 36.29
N ALA A 88 7.70 6.31 37.43
CA ALA A 88 6.60 6.80 38.26
C ALA A 88 5.72 7.82 37.53
N ASP A 89 6.28 8.60 36.62
CA ASP A 89 5.57 9.64 35.87
C ASP A 89 4.90 9.14 34.56
N ILE A 90 5.06 7.84 34.21
CA ILE A 90 4.43 7.29 33.01
C ILE A 90 2.91 7.18 33.19
N PRO A 91 2.07 7.87 32.38
CA PRO A 91 0.62 7.72 32.42
C PRO A 91 0.20 6.30 32.05
N ARG A 92 -0.58 5.66 32.90
CA ARG A 92 -1.06 4.27 32.70
C ARG A 92 -2.57 4.20 32.76
N ARG A 93 -3.18 3.37 31.93
CA ARG A 93 -4.61 3.07 32.03
C ARG A 93 -4.91 2.36 33.36
N ARG A 94 -6.11 2.54 33.91
CA ARG A 94 -6.58 1.81 35.11
C ARG A 94 -6.47 0.29 34.85
N ARG A 95 -6.03 -0.47 35.86
CA ARG A 95 -5.76 -1.93 35.72
C ARG A 95 -6.94 -2.72 35.11
N ALA A 96 -8.18 -2.37 35.47
CA ALA A 96 -9.39 -2.98 34.94
C ALA A 96 -9.68 -2.67 33.46
N GLN A 97 -8.95 -1.71 32.85
CA GLN A 97 -9.11 -1.28 31.45
C GLN A 97 -7.88 -1.57 30.58
N ARG A 98 -6.92 -2.33 31.14
CA ARG A 98 -5.68 -2.67 30.42
C ARG A 98 -5.89 -3.92 29.59
N ASP A 99 -5.80 -3.78 28.28
CA ASP A 99 -5.58 -4.93 27.43
C ASP A 99 -4.17 -5.52 27.70
N PRO A 100 -3.98 -6.83 27.64
CA PRO A 100 -2.65 -7.44 27.78
C PRO A 100 -1.72 -6.89 26.69
N VAL A 101 -0.46 -6.66 27.05
CA VAL A 101 0.59 -6.25 26.12
C VAL A 101 1.38 -7.47 25.70
N GLN A 102 1.57 -7.66 24.40
CA GLN A 102 2.37 -8.73 23.84
C GLN A 102 3.51 -8.14 23.00
N ILE A 103 4.73 -8.54 23.32
CA ILE A 103 5.91 -8.24 22.53
C ILE A 103 6.01 -9.29 21.42
N VAL A 104 6.17 -8.83 20.18
CA VAL A 104 6.26 -9.72 19.04
C VAL A 104 7.59 -9.52 18.32
N SER A 105 8.28 -10.64 18.10
CA SER A 105 9.48 -10.78 17.26
C SER A 105 9.16 -11.74 16.09
N GLY A 106 10.00 -11.78 15.10
CA GLY A 106 9.73 -12.53 13.86
C GLY A 106 9.17 -11.61 12.78
N VAL A 107 8.39 -12.14 11.84
CA VAL A 107 7.81 -11.31 10.75
C VAL A 107 6.48 -10.71 11.20
N VAL A 108 6.41 -9.39 11.25
CA VAL A 108 5.22 -8.61 11.65
C VAL A 108 4.75 -7.79 10.44
N VAL A 109 3.47 -7.88 10.10
CA VAL A 109 2.90 -7.23 8.92
C VAL A 109 1.74 -6.33 9.31
N ASP A 110 1.82 -5.05 8.97
CA ASP A 110 0.72 -4.11 9.16
C ASP A 110 -0.23 -4.15 7.96
N VAL A 111 -1.42 -4.71 8.18
CA VAL A 111 -2.47 -4.91 7.16
C VAL A 111 -3.71 -4.04 7.40
N THR A 112 -3.57 -2.93 8.09
CA THR A 112 -4.68 -2.11 8.62
C THR A 112 -5.73 -1.73 7.57
N ASP A 113 -5.32 -1.27 6.40
CA ASP A 113 -6.25 -0.85 5.34
C ASP A 113 -6.68 -2.03 4.49
N THR A 114 -5.77 -2.95 4.18
CA THR A 114 -6.05 -4.17 3.39
C THR A 114 -7.04 -5.09 4.09
N ALA A 115 -6.93 -5.23 5.41
CA ALA A 115 -7.80 -6.09 6.23
C ALA A 115 -9.22 -5.52 6.44
N ARG A 116 -9.46 -4.23 6.15
CA ARG A 116 -10.73 -3.54 6.43
C ARG A 116 -11.49 -3.12 5.18
N THR A 117 -10.99 -3.42 3.99
CA THR A 117 -11.66 -3.08 2.75
C THR A 117 -12.01 -4.32 1.94
N LEU A 118 -13.26 -4.38 1.49
CA LEU A 118 -13.73 -5.36 0.52
C LEU A 118 -13.34 -4.99 -0.91
N PHE A 119 -13.05 -3.70 -1.15
CA PHE A 119 -12.63 -3.24 -2.47
C PHE A 119 -11.17 -3.62 -2.73
N THR A 120 -10.91 -4.12 -3.93
CA THR A 120 -9.58 -4.47 -4.38
C THR A 120 -9.06 -3.36 -5.30
N THR A 121 -8.26 -2.45 -4.74
CA THR A 121 -7.43 -1.55 -5.55
C THR A 121 -6.09 -2.23 -5.87
N GLY A 122 -5.26 -1.62 -6.71
CA GLY A 122 -3.92 -2.13 -7.00
C GLY A 122 -3.08 -2.36 -5.74
N ILE A 123 -3.19 -1.48 -4.73
CA ILE A 123 -2.47 -1.59 -3.45
C ILE A 123 -2.90 -2.85 -2.68
N GLN A 124 -4.21 -3.04 -2.48
CA GLN A 124 -4.73 -4.22 -1.79
C GLN A 124 -4.44 -5.50 -2.56
N ARG A 125 -4.46 -5.47 -3.89
CA ARG A 125 -4.08 -6.62 -4.70
C ARG A 125 -2.63 -7.03 -4.45
N VAL A 126 -1.69 -6.09 -4.48
CA VAL A 126 -0.27 -6.34 -4.20
C VAL A 126 -0.08 -6.93 -2.81
N ALA A 127 -0.72 -6.36 -1.79
CA ALA A 127 -0.65 -6.86 -0.42
C ALA A 127 -1.19 -8.30 -0.33
N ARG A 128 -2.40 -8.57 -0.85
CA ARG A 128 -3.05 -9.89 -0.80
C ARG A 128 -2.26 -10.95 -1.57
N GLU A 129 -1.82 -10.65 -2.79
CA GLU A 129 -1.01 -11.56 -3.60
C GLU A 129 0.31 -11.93 -2.92
N THR A 130 0.94 -10.96 -2.24
CA THR A 130 2.16 -11.20 -1.47
C THR A 130 1.88 -12.08 -0.25
N LEU A 131 0.91 -11.69 0.58
CA LEU A 131 0.66 -12.34 1.86
C LEU A 131 0.06 -13.74 1.72
N SER A 132 -0.79 -13.97 0.71
CA SER A 132 -1.33 -15.31 0.44
C SER A 132 -0.21 -16.32 0.10
N ARG A 133 0.82 -15.88 -0.60
CA ARG A 133 1.98 -16.73 -0.90
C ARG A 133 2.87 -16.95 0.32
N TRP A 134 3.16 -15.88 1.06
CA TRP A 134 3.96 -16.01 2.28
C TRP A 134 3.32 -16.93 3.32
N SER A 135 1.99 -16.93 3.44
CA SER A 135 1.26 -17.77 4.41
C SER A 135 1.53 -19.27 4.22
N THR A 136 2.01 -19.70 3.05
CA THR A 136 2.32 -21.10 2.78
C THR A 136 3.66 -21.58 3.35
N TYR A 137 4.59 -20.66 3.64
CA TYR A 137 5.95 -21.02 4.09
C TYR A 137 6.53 -20.10 5.19
N GLN A 138 5.85 -19.01 5.54
CA GLN A 138 6.31 -18.04 6.54
C GLN A 138 5.24 -17.79 7.59
N ALA A 139 5.58 -18.04 8.86
CA ALA A 139 4.76 -17.60 9.96
C ALA A 139 4.83 -16.07 10.10
N MET A 140 3.67 -15.41 10.13
CA MET A 140 3.55 -13.96 10.21
C MET A 140 2.60 -13.55 11.32
N GLU A 141 2.92 -12.48 12.02
CA GLU A 141 2.00 -11.80 12.92
C GLU A 141 1.34 -10.64 12.17
N LEU A 142 0.05 -10.76 11.89
CA LEU A 142 -0.71 -9.71 11.23
C LEU A 142 -1.28 -8.76 12.26
N ILE A 143 -1.02 -7.47 12.07
CA ILE A 143 -1.47 -6.43 12.97
C ILE A 143 -2.29 -5.37 12.24
N VAL A 144 -3.21 -4.76 12.97
CA VAL A 144 -4.04 -3.65 12.51
C VAL A 144 -4.03 -2.51 13.52
N TRP A 145 -4.07 -1.29 13.02
CA TRP A 145 -4.12 -0.09 13.87
C TRP A 145 -5.51 0.13 14.45
N ASP A 146 -5.64 0.06 15.77
CA ASP A 146 -6.87 0.40 16.49
C ASP A 146 -6.84 1.89 16.88
N LYS A 147 -7.69 2.70 16.22
CA LYS A 147 -7.77 4.15 16.47
C LYS A 147 -8.24 4.50 17.89
N ARG A 148 -9.06 3.65 18.52
CA ARG A 148 -9.57 3.90 19.87
C ARG A 148 -8.49 3.61 20.91
N ARG A 149 -7.73 2.55 20.71
CA ARG A 149 -6.62 2.17 21.58
C ARG A 149 -5.34 2.97 21.30
N GLN A 150 -5.25 3.61 20.12
CA GLN A 150 -4.02 4.23 19.62
C GLN A 150 -2.82 3.26 19.69
N ALA A 151 -3.07 2.02 19.28
CA ALA A 151 -2.12 0.94 19.35
C ALA A 151 -2.36 -0.06 18.21
N PHE A 152 -1.36 -0.86 17.91
CA PHE A 152 -1.55 -2.04 17.09
C PHE A 152 -2.16 -3.17 17.92
N VAL A 153 -3.09 -3.89 17.29
CA VAL A 153 -3.67 -5.11 17.82
C VAL A 153 -3.54 -6.22 16.79
N ARG A 154 -3.64 -7.48 17.20
CA ARG A 154 -3.66 -8.61 16.26
C ARG A 154 -4.89 -8.51 15.38
N ALA A 155 -4.73 -8.77 14.07
CA ALA A 155 -5.85 -8.91 13.16
C ALA A 155 -6.75 -10.07 13.58
N ASP A 156 -8.06 -9.87 13.61
CA ASP A 156 -9.00 -10.95 13.88
C ASP A 156 -9.16 -11.90 12.67
N SER A 157 -9.96 -12.95 12.81
CA SER A 157 -10.14 -13.97 11.75
C SER A 157 -10.77 -13.40 10.48
N VAL A 158 -11.63 -12.38 10.58
CA VAL A 158 -12.26 -11.73 9.42
C VAL A 158 -11.25 -10.82 8.73
N GLU A 159 -10.52 -10.01 9.49
CA GLU A 159 -9.46 -9.14 9.00
C GLU A 159 -8.35 -9.95 8.32
N ALA A 160 -7.93 -11.07 8.90
CA ALA A 160 -6.96 -11.99 8.32
C ALA A 160 -7.48 -12.63 7.02
N GLY A 161 -8.75 -13.05 6.98
CA GLY A 161 -9.41 -13.57 5.78
C GLY A 161 -9.48 -12.55 4.65
N LEU A 162 -9.78 -11.28 4.94
CA LEU A 162 -9.79 -10.20 3.96
C LEU A 162 -8.38 -9.90 3.41
N ALA A 163 -7.33 -10.14 4.17
CA ALA A 163 -5.96 -10.04 3.72
C ALA A 163 -5.47 -11.28 2.93
N SER A 164 -6.35 -12.19 2.53
CA SER A 164 -6.08 -13.45 1.82
C SER A 164 -5.23 -14.44 2.61
N LEU A 165 -5.41 -14.45 3.92
CA LEU A 165 -4.71 -15.35 4.81
C LEU A 165 -5.63 -16.43 5.36
N GLN A 166 -5.03 -17.55 5.71
CA GLN A 166 -5.74 -18.66 6.33
C GLN A 166 -6.34 -18.23 7.67
N THR A 167 -7.39 -18.92 8.09
CA THR A 167 -8.11 -18.66 9.34
C THR A 167 -7.15 -18.62 10.52
N VAL A 168 -7.00 -17.47 11.15
CA VAL A 168 -6.26 -17.32 12.40
C VAL A 168 -7.19 -17.70 13.53
N ALA A 169 -6.72 -18.51 14.48
CA ALA A 169 -7.50 -18.85 15.66
C ALA A 169 -7.87 -17.60 16.45
N ALA A 170 -9.13 -17.51 16.90
CA ALA A 170 -9.59 -16.40 17.72
C ALA A 170 -8.68 -16.27 18.96
N SER A 171 -7.96 -15.17 19.08
CA SER A 171 -7.14 -14.86 20.25
C SER A 171 -7.77 -13.70 21.03
N GLN A 172 -7.46 -13.64 22.33
CA GLN A 172 -7.87 -12.48 23.12
C GLN A 172 -7.22 -11.20 22.56
N PRO A 173 -7.95 -10.08 22.50
CA PRO A 173 -7.40 -8.82 22.05
C PRO A 173 -6.21 -8.42 22.94
N ALA A 174 -5.05 -8.26 22.33
CA ALA A 174 -3.82 -7.82 22.98
C ALA A 174 -3.24 -6.63 22.22
N ILE A 175 -2.58 -5.72 22.95
CA ILE A 175 -1.79 -4.67 22.35
C ILE A 175 -0.47 -5.26 21.89
N ILE A 176 -0.15 -5.09 20.63
CA ILE A 176 1.07 -5.61 20.02
C ILE A 176 2.15 -4.54 20.00
N ILE A 177 3.30 -4.83 20.58
CA ILE A 177 4.51 -4.02 20.52
C ILE A 177 5.54 -4.74 19.66
N PRO A 178 5.74 -4.35 18.40
CA PRO A 178 6.81 -4.85 17.55
C PRO A 178 8.17 -4.50 18.16
N PHE A 179 9.04 -5.50 18.33
CA PHE A 179 10.34 -5.29 18.96
C PHE A 179 11.37 -6.29 18.42
N ARG A 180 12.48 -5.77 17.87
CA ARG A 180 13.54 -6.58 17.24
C ARG A 180 12.96 -7.63 16.28
N CYS A 181 12.04 -7.19 15.44
CA CYS A 181 11.32 -8.00 14.46
C CYS A 181 11.65 -7.57 13.03
N SER A 182 11.24 -8.37 12.06
CA SER A 182 11.17 -7.99 10.66
C SER A 182 9.79 -7.36 10.41
N PHE A 183 9.73 -6.03 10.29
CA PHE A 183 8.49 -5.30 10.13
C PHE A 183 8.21 -4.98 8.67
N PHE A 184 7.06 -5.40 8.17
CA PHE A 184 6.67 -5.19 6.77
C PHE A 184 5.39 -4.34 6.64
N LEU A 185 5.46 -3.31 5.80
CA LEU A 185 4.35 -2.42 5.45
C LEU A 185 4.00 -2.56 3.96
N PRO A 186 3.03 -3.41 3.57
CA PRO A 186 2.61 -3.62 2.19
C PRO A 186 1.59 -2.61 1.68
N GLU A 187 1.33 -1.53 2.38
CA GLU A 187 0.28 -0.55 2.07
C GLU A 187 0.70 0.89 2.40
N ILE A 188 -0.11 1.89 2.01
CA ILE A 188 0.18 3.31 2.25
C ILE A 188 -0.48 3.76 3.55
N ALA A 189 0.30 4.15 4.57
CA ALA A 189 -0.18 4.55 5.89
C ALA A 189 -0.26 6.08 6.03
N VAL A 190 -1.40 6.68 5.71
CA VAL A 190 -1.61 8.15 5.77
C VAL A 190 -2.31 8.63 7.05
N ASP A 191 -2.83 7.75 7.90
CA ASP A 191 -3.38 8.11 9.21
C ASP A 191 -2.28 8.69 10.09
N VAL A 192 -2.53 9.87 10.69
CA VAL A 192 -1.51 10.65 11.41
C VAL A 192 -0.93 9.90 12.60
N GLN A 193 -1.78 9.19 13.34
CA GLN A 193 -1.33 8.50 14.56
C GLN A 193 -0.63 7.19 14.24
N ARG A 194 -1.17 6.43 13.26
CA ARG A 194 -0.52 5.24 12.74
C ARG A 194 0.85 5.58 12.14
N ALA A 195 0.95 6.62 11.32
CA ALA A 195 2.21 7.08 10.75
C ALA A 195 3.23 7.46 11.83
N SER A 196 2.79 8.10 12.92
CA SER A 196 3.65 8.39 14.08
C SER A 196 4.14 7.13 14.78
N ALA A 197 3.27 6.12 14.94
CA ALA A 197 3.63 4.84 15.54
C ALA A 197 4.63 4.07 14.66
N LEU A 198 4.39 4.01 13.36
CA LEU A 198 5.30 3.37 12.39
C LEU A 198 6.68 4.02 12.39
N ARG A 199 6.75 5.35 12.44
CA ARG A 199 8.02 6.09 12.55
C ARG A 199 8.78 5.72 13.82
N SER A 200 8.06 5.59 14.94
CA SER A 200 8.66 5.19 16.21
C SER A 200 9.17 3.76 16.20
N ILE A 201 8.41 2.83 15.59
CA ILE A 201 8.85 1.45 15.37
C ILE A 201 10.14 1.44 14.55
N ALA A 202 10.14 2.10 13.40
CA ALA A 202 11.30 2.12 12.51
C ALA A 202 12.56 2.73 13.15
N ALA A 203 12.40 3.78 13.99
CA ALA A 203 13.54 4.47 14.57
C ALA A 203 14.05 3.83 15.87
N HIS A 204 13.20 3.19 16.68
CA HIS A 204 13.53 2.90 18.07
C HIS A 204 13.27 1.45 18.52
N SER A 205 12.52 0.64 17.76
CA SER A 205 12.19 -0.73 18.19
C SER A 205 13.34 -1.73 18.02
N GLY A 206 14.40 -1.36 17.32
CA GLY A 206 15.47 -2.28 16.91
C GLY A 206 15.04 -3.30 15.85
N SER A 207 13.96 -3.01 15.13
CA SER A 207 13.42 -3.87 14.07
C SER A 207 14.00 -3.50 12.70
N SER A 208 14.16 -4.50 11.82
CA SER A 208 14.36 -4.26 10.39
C SER A 208 13.00 -3.89 9.77
N THR A 209 12.95 -2.83 8.96
CA THR A 209 11.68 -2.29 8.45
C THR A 209 11.72 -2.15 6.94
N VAL A 210 10.75 -2.77 6.26
CA VAL A 210 10.58 -2.74 4.81
C VAL A 210 9.19 -2.25 4.46
N ALA A 211 9.08 -1.34 3.50
CA ALA A 211 7.80 -0.86 2.97
C ALA A 211 7.73 -1.05 1.45
N VAL A 212 6.54 -1.37 0.93
CA VAL A 212 6.29 -1.33 -0.51
C VAL A 212 6.15 0.12 -0.96
N GLY A 213 6.93 0.52 -1.95
CA GLY A 213 6.87 1.83 -2.61
C GLY A 213 5.96 1.79 -3.83
N PHE A 214 4.73 2.27 -3.72
CA PHE A 214 3.78 2.23 -4.85
C PHE A 214 4.10 3.31 -5.88
N ASP A 215 4.15 4.56 -5.47
CA ASP A 215 4.48 5.73 -6.29
C ASP A 215 4.66 6.97 -5.41
N CYS A 216 5.06 8.09 -6.02
CA CYS A 216 5.05 9.41 -5.41
C CYS A 216 4.03 10.36 -6.08
N ILE A 217 3.02 9.83 -6.76
CA ILE A 217 1.99 10.56 -7.51
C ILE A 217 1.36 11.71 -6.72
N PRO A 218 1.02 11.55 -5.42
CA PRO A 218 0.46 12.67 -4.65
C PRO A 218 1.40 13.88 -4.51
N ILE A 219 2.67 13.73 -4.86
CA ILE A 219 3.68 14.81 -4.90
C ILE A 219 4.00 15.21 -6.35
N THR A 220 4.23 14.22 -7.23
CA THR A 220 4.72 14.45 -8.60
C THR A 220 3.63 14.95 -9.55
N THR A 221 2.36 14.56 -9.32
CA THR A 221 1.18 15.03 -10.05
C THR A 221 0.05 15.36 -9.07
N ALA A 222 0.36 16.23 -8.10
CA ALA A 222 -0.49 16.59 -6.97
C ALA A 222 -1.88 17.11 -7.39
N GLU A 223 -1.99 17.77 -8.54
CA GLU A 223 -3.22 18.29 -9.14
C GLU A 223 -4.21 17.17 -9.52
N THR A 224 -3.73 15.94 -9.68
CA THR A 224 -4.58 14.77 -9.98
C THR A 224 -4.96 13.99 -8.73
N ALA A 225 -4.38 14.32 -7.58
CA ALA A 225 -4.62 13.65 -6.32
C ALA A 225 -5.90 14.17 -5.62
N GLY A 226 -6.49 13.32 -4.77
CA GLY A 226 -7.66 13.73 -3.98
C GLY A 226 -7.32 14.83 -2.97
N PRO A 227 -8.31 15.65 -2.57
CA PRO A 227 -8.11 16.76 -1.64
C PRO A 227 -7.42 16.32 -0.35
N GLY A 228 -6.36 17.03 0.06
CA GLY A 228 -5.57 16.74 1.27
C GLY A 228 -4.57 15.58 1.15
N MET A 229 -4.63 14.81 0.06
CA MET A 229 -3.71 13.68 -0.17
C MET A 229 -2.24 14.10 -0.27
N PRO A 230 -1.85 15.19 -0.96
CA PRO A 230 -0.45 15.62 -0.99
C PRO A 230 0.15 15.85 0.40
N GLY A 231 -0.60 16.52 1.29
CA GLY A 231 -0.16 16.76 2.66
C GLY A 231 -0.12 15.47 3.51
N ALA A 232 -1.07 14.56 3.31
CA ALA A 232 -1.08 13.27 3.99
C ALA A 232 0.09 12.38 3.52
N PHE A 233 0.37 12.38 2.23
CA PHE A 233 1.47 11.63 1.63
C PHE A 233 2.85 12.19 2.03
N SER A 234 3.00 13.50 2.15
CA SER A 234 4.25 14.10 2.68
C SER A 234 4.57 13.60 4.09
N ARG A 235 3.54 13.42 4.95
CA ARG A 235 3.73 12.81 6.28
C ARG A 235 4.09 11.33 6.18
N TYR A 236 3.50 10.60 5.25
CA TYR A 236 3.86 9.20 4.97
C TYR A 236 5.33 9.10 4.52
N LEU A 237 5.78 9.92 3.60
CA LEU A 237 7.20 9.98 3.20
C LEU A 237 8.11 10.28 4.39
N SER A 238 7.72 11.19 5.30
CA SER A 238 8.50 11.45 6.53
C SER A 238 8.56 10.24 7.48
N THR A 239 7.61 9.33 7.39
CA THR A 239 7.63 8.04 8.10
C THR A 239 8.58 7.07 7.41
N LEU A 240 8.46 6.92 6.08
CA LEU A 240 9.35 6.06 5.29
C LEU A 240 10.83 6.50 5.39
N ALA A 241 11.11 7.78 5.63
CA ALA A 241 12.47 8.27 5.85
C ALA A 241 13.20 7.59 7.04
N ARG A 242 12.47 6.91 7.92
CA ARG A 242 13.00 6.14 9.06
C ARG A 242 13.07 4.63 8.80
N PHE A 243 12.47 4.15 7.73
CA PHE A 243 12.53 2.74 7.35
C PHE A 243 13.95 2.38 6.85
N ASN A 244 14.28 1.08 6.91
CA ASN A 244 15.55 0.58 6.36
C ASN A 244 15.46 0.51 4.83
N VAL A 245 14.38 -0.07 4.30
CA VAL A 245 14.18 -0.28 2.87
C VAL A 245 12.81 0.18 2.42
N VAL A 246 12.74 0.85 1.27
CA VAL A 246 11.53 1.00 0.48
C VAL A 246 11.71 0.18 -0.79
N ALA A 247 10.77 -0.72 -1.07
CA ALA A 247 10.74 -1.60 -2.24
C ALA A 247 9.76 -1.08 -3.31
N PRO A 248 10.18 -0.23 -4.26
CA PRO A 248 9.32 0.28 -5.32
C PRO A 248 8.83 -0.82 -6.26
N ILE A 249 7.56 -0.70 -6.68
CA ILE A 249 6.88 -1.70 -7.53
C ILE A 249 7.25 -1.66 -9.01
N SER A 250 8.06 -0.69 -9.44
CA SER A 250 8.55 -0.53 -10.81
C SER A 250 9.82 0.33 -10.84
N GLU A 251 10.56 0.30 -11.94
CA GLU A 251 11.71 1.19 -12.15
C GLU A 251 11.28 2.68 -12.16
N ALA A 252 10.09 2.98 -12.69
CA ALA A 252 9.55 4.34 -12.67
C ALA A 252 9.28 4.82 -11.24
N ALA A 253 8.61 3.99 -10.41
CA ALA A 253 8.43 4.28 -9.00
C ALA A 253 9.79 4.34 -8.26
N GLY A 254 10.73 3.47 -8.63
CA GLY A 254 12.12 3.49 -8.14
C GLY A 254 12.81 4.81 -8.39
N ALA A 255 12.66 5.38 -9.58
CA ALA A 255 13.20 6.70 -9.92
C ALA A 255 12.57 7.82 -9.07
N GLU A 256 11.24 7.79 -8.84
CA GLU A 256 10.55 8.76 -7.97
C GLU A 256 11.05 8.69 -6.52
N PHE A 257 11.10 7.49 -5.92
CA PHE A 257 11.63 7.29 -4.57
C PHE A 257 13.12 7.60 -4.47
N GLY A 258 13.91 7.30 -5.52
CA GLY A 258 15.31 7.67 -5.63
C GLY A 258 15.53 9.18 -5.61
N GLY A 259 14.70 9.94 -6.35
CA GLY A 259 14.68 11.40 -6.32
C GLY A 259 14.33 11.96 -4.95
N TRP A 260 13.33 11.39 -4.28
CA TRP A 260 12.98 11.75 -2.91
C TRP A 260 14.11 11.44 -1.93
N ARG A 261 14.78 10.29 -2.03
CA ARG A 261 15.96 9.96 -1.21
C ARG A 261 17.10 10.93 -1.42
N ALA A 262 17.36 11.33 -2.67
CA ALA A 262 18.38 12.34 -2.98
C ALA A 262 18.06 13.70 -2.33
N MET A 263 16.78 14.10 -2.29
CA MET A 263 16.33 15.29 -1.55
C MET A 263 16.62 15.17 -0.04
N LEU A 264 16.38 14.02 0.58
CA LEU A 264 16.71 13.78 1.99
C LEU A 264 18.22 13.89 2.22
N ALA A 265 19.04 13.30 1.34
CA ALA A 265 20.51 13.38 1.43
C ALA A 265 21.00 14.82 1.30
N GLY A 266 20.40 15.63 0.42
CA GLY A 266 20.67 17.06 0.31
C GLY A 266 20.35 17.86 1.59
N ALA A 267 19.41 17.37 2.42
CA ALA A 267 19.08 17.93 3.73
C ALA A 267 19.91 17.31 4.89
N GLY A 268 20.92 16.48 4.59
CA GLY A 268 21.74 15.80 5.60
C GLY A 268 21.07 14.62 6.30
N LEU A 269 19.99 14.08 5.73
CA LEU A 269 19.27 12.92 6.25
C LEU A 269 19.65 11.65 5.46
N ARG A 270 19.83 10.52 6.15
CA ARG A 270 20.23 9.25 5.50
C ARG A 270 19.14 8.72 4.56
N GLY A 271 17.88 8.67 4.99
CA GLY A 271 16.78 8.03 4.28
C GLY A 271 16.92 6.50 4.16
N PRO A 272 15.91 5.82 3.59
CA PRO A 272 15.92 4.37 3.37
C PRO A 272 16.79 3.98 2.17
N GLU A 273 17.16 2.72 2.09
CA GLU A 273 17.59 2.10 0.84
C GLU A 273 16.42 1.95 -0.12
N ILE A 274 16.67 2.14 -1.42
CA ILE A 274 15.66 1.96 -2.46
C ILE A 274 16.05 0.73 -3.27
N ASP A 275 15.29 -0.34 -3.13
CA ASP A 275 15.52 -1.62 -3.82
C ASP A 275 14.28 -1.99 -4.63
N VAL A 276 14.36 -1.86 -5.95
CA VAL A 276 13.21 -2.05 -6.85
C VAL A 276 12.81 -3.51 -6.92
N VAL A 277 11.59 -3.81 -6.53
CA VAL A 277 10.96 -5.12 -6.69
C VAL A 277 9.79 -4.97 -7.65
N ALA A 278 10.06 -5.12 -8.95
CA ALA A 278 9.05 -4.91 -9.98
C ALA A 278 7.90 -5.94 -9.88
N LEU A 279 6.66 -5.44 -9.98
CA LEU A 279 5.47 -6.28 -10.07
C LEU A 279 5.52 -7.21 -11.30
N PRO A 280 4.73 -8.30 -11.32
CA PRO A 280 4.65 -9.19 -12.46
C PRO A 280 4.25 -8.44 -13.73
N SER A 281 4.98 -8.68 -14.81
CA SER A 281 4.67 -8.19 -16.15
C SER A 281 3.87 -9.21 -16.98
N SER A 282 3.55 -10.37 -16.40
CA SER A 282 2.61 -11.36 -16.94
C SER A 282 1.65 -11.80 -15.84
N ILE A 283 0.38 -11.86 -16.16
CA ILE A 283 -0.67 -12.28 -15.23
C ILE A 283 -1.40 -13.44 -15.89
N ASP A 284 -1.55 -14.55 -15.16
CA ASP A 284 -2.34 -15.66 -15.65
C ASP A 284 -3.80 -15.21 -15.79
N SER A 285 -4.32 -15.28 -17.01
CA SER A 285 -5.74 -15.02 -17.28
C SER A 285 -6.59 -16.13 -16.65
N ASP A 286 -7.75 -15.76 -16.11
CA ASP A 286 -8.70 -16.73 -15.58
C ASP A 286 -9.12 -17.74 -16.67
N SER A 287 -8.85 -19.02 -16.43
CA SER A 287 -9.16 -20.11 -17.37
C SER A 287 -10.66 -20.34 -17.58
N THR A 288 -11.54 -19.67 -16.82
CA THR A 288 -13.00 -19.77 -16.89
C THR A 288 -13.64 -18.75 -17.85
N ALA A 289 -12.86 -18.10 -18.72
CA ALA A 289 -13.31 -17.03 -19.59
C ALA A 289 -14.42 -17.49 -20.56
N ASP A 290 -15.56 -16.82 -20.50
CA ASP A 290 -16.65 -16.90 -21.49
C ASP A 290 -16.91 -15.52 -22.13
N PRO A 291 -16.07 -15.10 -23.10
CA PRO A 291 -16.26 -13.82 -23.79
C PRO A 291 -17.62 -13.70 -24.50
N ARG A 292 -18.12 -14.80 -25.11
CA ARG A 292 -19.40 -14.77 -25.82
C ARG A 292 -20.58 -14.54 -24.89
N GLY A 293 -20.65 -15.27 -23.77
CA GLY A 293 -21.67 -15.07 -22.75
C GLY A 293 -21.62 -13.67 -22.16
N THR A 294 -20.43 -13.15 -21.91
CA THR A 294 -20.25 -11.76 -21.42
C THR A 294 -20.75 -10.74 -22.45
N ARG A 295 -20.42 -10.91 -23.74
CA ARG A 295 -20.91 -10.04 -24.83
C ARG A 295 -22.44 -10.00 -24.88
N LEU A 296 -23.10 -11.15 -24.78
CA LEU A 296 -24.55 -11.26 -24.76
C LEU A 296 -25.17 -10.64 -23.52
N THR A 297 -24.65 -10.96 -22.34
CA THR A 297 -25.17 -10.48 -21.06
C THR A 297 -25.09 -8.96 -20.94
N LEU A 298 -24.03 -8.35 -21.46
CA LEU A 298 -23.81 -6.90 -21.43
C LEU A 298 -24.47 -6.17 -22.63
N GLY A 299 -25.09 -6.90 -23.58
CA GLY A 299 -25.74 -6.31 -24.75
C GLY A 299 -24.77 -5.53 -25.66
N LEU A 300 -23.54 -6.01 -25.82
CA LEU A 300 -22.47 -5.29 -26.54
C LEU A 300 -22.64 -5.34 -28.08
N GLY A 301 -23.57 -6.17 -28.60
CA GLY A 301 -23.73 -6.38 -30.07
C GLY A 301 -22.47 -6.96 -30.70
N ASP A 302 -22.42 -7.00 -32.04
CA ASP A 302 -21.28 -7.57 -32.81
C ASP A 302 -20.23 -6.49 -33.20
N GLY A 303 -20.43 -5.22 -32.79
CA GLY A 303 -19.57 -4.11 -33.16
C GLY A 303 -18.20 -4.14 -32.48
N THR A 304 -17.31 -3.31 -33.01
CA THR A 304 -15.96 -3.08 -32.45
C THR A 304 -16.03 -2.51 -31.05
N ILE A 305 -15.24 -3.07 -30.13
CA ILE A 305 -15.14 -2.62 -28.73
C ILE A 305 -13.77 -1.99 -28.51
N VAL A 306 -13.78 -0.79 -27.92
CA VAL A 306 -12.61 -0.13 -27.33
C VAL A 306 -12.82 -0.10 -25.82
N LEU A 307 -11.86 -0.59 -25.05
CA LEU A 307 -11.98 -0.76 -23.60
C LEU A 307 -11.07 0.20 -22.83
N GLY A 308 -11.63 0.90 -21.84
CA GLY A 308 -10.89 1.63 -20.82
C GLY A 308 -11.13 1.02 -19.44
N VAL A 309 -10.06 0.64 -18.71
CA VAL A 309 -10.16 0.06 -17.37
C VAL A 309 -9.50 0.97 -16.34
N GLY A 310 -10.25 1.32 -15.30
CA GLY A 310 -9.76 2.13 -14.20
C GLY A 310 -10.88 2.97 -13.57
N SER A 311 -10.68 3.35 -12.30
CA SER A 311 -11.59 4.28 -11.60
C SER A 311 -11.68 5.62 -12.33
N ARG A 312 -12.85 6.27 -12.26
CA ARG A 312 -13.05 7.59 -12.88
C ARG A 312 -12.48 8.69 -12.00
N GLU A 313 -11.17 8.80 -11.96
CA GLU A 313 -10.40 9.84 -11.29
C GLU A 313 -9.59 10.67 -12.30
N PRO A 314 -9.21 11.93 -12.00
CA PRO A 314 -8.52 12.81 -12.95
C PRO A 314 -7.27 12.17 -13.56
N ARG A 315 -6.48 11.48 -12.76
CA ARG A 315 -5.24 10.82 -13.17
C ARG A 315 -5.43 9.79 -14.29
N LYS A 316 -6.57 9.07 -14.31
CA LYS A 316 -6.88 8.08 -15.35
C LYS A 316 -7.27 8.68 -16.70
N ASN A 317 -7.39 10.01 -16.75
CA ASN A 317 -7.49 10.79 -17.99
C ASN A 317 -8.70 10.45 -18.90
N HIS A 318 -9.81 10.04 -18.29
CA HIS A 318 -11.03 9.68 -19.03
C HIS A 318 -11.59 10.84 -19.87
N LEU A 319 -11.31 12.11 -19.50
CA LEU A 319 -11.76 13.25 -20.30
C LEU A 319 -11.11 13.26 -21.68
N ASN A 320 -9.78 13.09 -21.77
CA ASN A 320 -9.09 13.05 -23.05
C ASN A 320 -9.50 11.83 -23.88
N LEU A 321 -9.70 10.66 -23.22
CA LEU A 321 -10.23 9.48 -23.90
C LEU A 321 -11.62 9.76 -24.52
N LEU A 322 -12.53 10.40 -23.79
CA LEU A 322 -13.86 10.75 -24.29
C LEU A 322 -13.78 11.78 -25.44
N HIS A 323 -12.90 12.77 -25.35
CA HIS A 323 -12.68 13.74 -26.44
C HIS A 323 -12.09 13.06 -27.67
N ALA A 324 -11.07 12.23 -27.52
CA ALA A 324 -10.49 11.46 -28.62
C ALA A 324 -11.51 10.52 -29.26
N SER A 325 -12.36 9.89 -28.46
CA SER A 325 -13.47 9.05 -28.97
C SER A 325 -14.48 9.88 -29.77
N GLU A 326 -14.86 11.07 -29.31
CA GLU A 326 -15.79 11.94 -30.03
C GLU A 326 -15.23 12.39 -31.38
N LEU A 327 -13.94 12.73 -31.45
CA LEU A 327 -13.29 13.05 -32.73
C LEU A 327 -13.38 11.90 -33.73
N ASN A 328 -13.16 10.68 -33.28
CA ASN A 328 -13.27 9.47 -34.12
C ASN A 328 -14.72 9.19 -34.55
N TRP A 329 -15.72 9.34 -33.64
CA TRP A 329 -17.14 9.22 -34.00
C TRP A 329 -17.58 10.30 -35.00
N GLN A 330 -17.07 11.54 -34.90
CA GLN A 330 -17.33 12.60 -35.87
C GLN A 330 -16.70 12.32 -37.23
N ALA A 331 -15.55 11.65 -37.25
CA ALA A 331 -14.90 11.16 -38.46
C ALA A 331 -15.63 9.93 -39.11
N GLY A 332 -16.73 9.48 -38.50
CA GLY A 332 -17.57 8.38 -39.05
C GLY A 332 -17.13 6.98 -38.62
N LEU A 333 -16.18 6.83 -37.70
CA LEU A 333 -15.77 5.53 -37.18
C LEU A 333 -16.84 4.98 -36.20
N ASP A 334 -17.20 3.69 -36.34
CA ASP A 334 -18.22 3.05 -35.51
C ASP A 334 -17.58 2.08 -34.53
N PHE A 335 -17.67 2.38 -33.25
CA PHE A 335 -17.21 1.53 -32.17
C PHE A 335 -17.99 1.81 -30.87
N THR A 336 -17.99 0.85 -29.97
CA THR A 336 -18.52 0.99 -28.62
C THR A 336 -17.36 1.20 -27.64
N LEU A 337 -17.39 2.34 -26.93
CA LEU A 337 -16.46 2.58 -25.82
C LEU A 337 -17.01 1.95 -24.53
N VAL A 338 -16.31 1.00 -23.97
CA VAL A 338 -16.64 0.37 -22.70
C VAL A 338 -15.67 0.89 -21.63
N LEU A 339 -16.21 1.49 -20.57
CA LEU A 339 -15.44 1.99 -19.43
C LEU A 339 -15.75 1.13 -18.20
N VAL A 340 -14.74 0.46 -17.68
CA VAL A 340 -14.84 -0.40 -16.48
C VAL A 340 -14.12 0.27 -15.32
N GLY A 341 -14.88 0.56 -14.26
CA GLY A 341 -14.32 1.14 -13.02
C GLY A 341 -15.35 1.97 -12.27
N GLY A 342 -15.16 2.06 -10.96
CA GLY A 342 -16.03 2.81 -10.06
C GLY A 342 -15.79 4.32 -10.12
N ASN A 343 -16.65 5.06 -9.41
CA ASN A 343 -16.46 6.48 -9.17
C ASN A 343 -15.37 6.68 -8.11
N ALA A 344 -14.54 7.70 -8.31
CA ALA A 344 -13.58 8.19 -7.35
C ALA A 344 -13.84 9.69 -7.05
N TRP A 345 -12.82 10.50 -6.86
CA TRP A 345 -12.98 11.94 -6.67
C TRP A 345 -13.09 12.65 -8.03
N GLU A 346 -13.79 13.79 -8.05
CA GLU A 346 -13.97 14.69 -9.22
C GLU A 346 -14.57 14.04 -10.48
N THR A 347 -15.40 13.02 -10.34
CA THR A 347 -16.02 12.31 -11.47
C THR A 347 -17.03 13.13 -12.25
N ARG A 348 -17.55 14.23 -11.66
CA ARG A 348 -18.69 14.99 -12.23
C ARG A 348 -18.48 15.44 -13.67
N ARG A 349 -17.26 15.87 -14.03
CA ARG A 349 -16.96 16.32 -15.41
C ARG A 349 -17.03 15.14 -16.40
N VAL A 350 -16.46 14.01 -16.04
CA VAL A 350 -16.49 12.77 -16.83
C VAL A 350 -17.94 12.28 -17.00
N ASP A 351 -18.71 12.20 -15.92
CA ASP A 351 -20.10 11.73 -15.94
C ASP A 351 -20.99 12.66 -16.78
N THR A 352 -20.77 13.98 -16.71
CA THR A 352 -21.51 14.96 -17.51
C THR A 352 -21.21 14.78 -19.00
N LEU A 353 -19.93 14.61 -19.37
CA LEU A 353 -19.52 14.40 -20.76
C LEU A 353 -20.07 13.07 -21.30
N ILE A 354 -20.02 11.99 -20.53
CA ILE A 354 -20.61 10.69 -20.91
C ILE A 354 -22.12 10.85 -21.21
N LYS A 355 -22.87 11.55 -20.33
CA LYS A 355 -24.31 11.80 -20.54
C LYS A 355 -24.57 12.61 -21.79
N ASP A 356 -23.74 13.62 -22.09
CA ASP A 356 -23.88 14.45 -23.28
C ASP A 356 -23.60 13.64 -24.56
N LEU A 357 -22.51 12.89 -24.59
CA LEU A 357 -22.14 12.04 -25.71
C LEU A 357 -23.21 10.96 -25.99
N ARG A 358 -23.76 10.33 -24.96
CA ARG A 358 -24.89 9.38 -25.12
C ARG A 358 -26.13 10.03 -25.71
N ARG A 359 -26.46 11.29 -25.34
CA ARG A 359 -27.58 12.04 -25.93
C ARG A 359 -27.34 12.35 -27.42
N ARG A 360 -26.08 12.45 -27.84
CA ARG A 360 -25.68 12.59 -29.26
C ARG A 360 -25.64 11.24 -30.02
N GLY A 361 -26.09 10.15 -29.37
CA GLY A 361 -26.14 8.83 -29.98
C GLY A 361 -24.83 8.03 -29.94
N ARG A 362 -23.81 8.50 -29.14
CA ARG A 362 -22.54 7.78 -29.04
C ARG A 362 -22.69 6.52 -28.18
N LYS A 363 -22.06 5.42 -28.63
CA LYS A 363 -22.12 4.11 -27.99
C LYS A 363 -21.10 4.05 -26.83
N ILE A 364 -21.53 4.39 -25.63
CA ILE A 364 -20.70 4.35 -24.42
C ILE A 364 -21.38 3.48 -23.36
N ILE A 365 -20.68 2.47 -22.85
CA ILE A 365 -21.10 1.61 -21.75
C ILE A 365 -20.19 1.84 -20.56
N THR A 366 -20.76 1.99 -19.36
CA THR A 366 -20.02 2.17 -18.12
C THR A 366 -20.39 1.07 -17.16
N LEU A 367 -19.38 0.36 -16.63
CA LEU A 367 -19.54 -0.77 -15.73
C LEU A 367 -18.79 -0.48 -14.42
N ALA A 368 -19.42 -0.78 -13.30
CA ALA A 368 -18.81 -0.67 -11.98
C ALA A 368 -19.17 -1.88 -11.14
N GLY A 369 -18.22 -2.35 -10.30
CA GLY A 369 -18.45 -3.49 -9.41
C GLY A 369 -18.67 -4.82 -10.14
N VAL A 370 -18.15 -4.97 -11.36
CA VAL A 370 -18.17 -6.24 -12.08
C VAL A 370 -17.07 -7.17 -11.57
N GLY A 371 -17.31 -8.49 -11.63
CA GLY A 371 -16.32 -9.48 -11.23
C GLY A 371 -15.12 -9.54 -12.18
N ASP A 372 -14.01 -10.06 -11.70
CA ASP A 372 -12.74 -10.14 -12.46
C ASP A 372 -12.89 -10.92 -13.76
N SER A 373 -13.67 -12.00 -13.78
CA SER A 373 -13.96 -12.78 -15.00
C SER A 373 -14.59 -11.94 -16.11
N VAL A 374 -15.49 -11.01 -15.77
CA VAL A 374 -16.10 -10.08 -16.73
C VAL A 374 -15.05 -9.12 -17.30
N VAL A 375 -14.14 -8.64 -16.45
CA VAL A 375 -13.04 -7.74 -16.87
C VAL A 375 -12.10 -8.46 -17.83
N TRP A 376 -11.70 -9.70 -17.53
CA TRP A 376 -10.88 -10.54 -18.41
C TRP A 376 -11.55 -10.81 -19.75
N ASN A 377 -12.85 -11.12 -19.73
CA ASN A 377 -13.62 -11.31 -20.97
C ASN A 377 -13.68 -10.02 -21.80
N LEU A 378 -13.82 -8.86 -21.17
CA LEU A 378 -13.82 -7.58 -21.89
C LEU A 378 -12.46 -7.26 -22.51
N TYR A 379 -11.36 -7.58 -21.85
CA TYR A 379 -10.02 -7.49 -22.47
C TYR A 379 -9.97 -8.34 -23.74
N ALA A 380 -10.34 -9.61 -23.66
CA ALA A 380 -10.31 -10.54 -24.79
C ALA A 380 -11.28 -10.18 -25.94
N LEU A 381 -12.40 -9.50 -25.63
CA LEU A 381 -13.41 -9.06 -26.60
C LEU A 381 -13.01 -7.76 -27.33
N SER A 382 -12.08 -7.01 -26.77
CA SER A 382 -11.75 -5.67 -27.25
C SER A 382 -10.79 -5.72 -28.43
N ARG A 383 -11.01 -4.87 -29.42
CA ARG A 383 -10.07 -4.68 -30.53
C ARG A 383 -8.73 -4.15 -30.00
N PHE A 384 -8.79 -3.21 -29.07
CA PHE A 384 -7.66 -2.71 -28.31
C PHE A 384 -8.17 -2.05 -27.01
N THR A 385 -7.26 -1.82 -26.08
CA THR A 385 -7.55 -1.08 -24.86
C THR A 385 -6.90 0.31 -24.88
N VAL A 386 -7.44 1.25 -24.08
CA VAL A 386 -6.86 2.58 -23.89
C VAL A 386 -6.59 2.80 -22.40
N PHE A 387 -5.33 3.01 -22.06
CA PHE A 387 -4.89 3.29 -20.70
C PHE A 387 -3.87 4.42 -20.72
N CYS A 388 -4.34 5.64 -21.02
CA CYS A 388 -3.51 6.84 -21.16
C CYS A 388 -3.53 7.70 -19.90
N SER A 389 -3.23 7.08 -18.74
CA SER A 389 -3.12 7.77 -17.46
C SER A 389 -2.03 8.85 -17.50
N ILE A 390 -2.22 9.92 -16.72
CA ILE A 390 -1.24 11.00 -16.58
C ILE A 390 0.02 10.50 -15.87
N ASN A 391 -0.14 9.69 -14.82
CA ASN A 391 0.96 9.01 -14.14
C ASN A 391 0.46 7.72 -13.45
N GLU A 392 1.33 6.72 -13.31
CA GLU A 392 1.05 5.45 -12.64
C GLU A 392 2.30 4.91 -11.95
N GLY A 393 2.11 4.29 -10.78
CA GLY A 393 3.18 3.56 -10.12
C GLY A 393 3.61 2.31 -10.91
N PHE A 394 2.64 1.61 -11.55
CA PHE A 394 2.94 0.44 -12.39
C PHE A 394 2.11 0.45 -13.69
N GLY A 395 0.79 0.23 -13.63
CA GLY A 395 -0.06 0.13 -14.81
C GLY A 395 -0.59 -1.28 -15.07
N LEU A 396 -1.16 -1.92 -14.05
CA LEU A 396 -1.75 -3.26 -14.18
C LEU A 396 -2.65 -3.44 -15.41
N PRO A 397 -3.53 -2.48 -15.80
CA PRO A 397 -4.36 -2.63 -16.98
C PRO A 397 -3.59 -2.77 -18.30
N VAL A 398 -2.37 -2.22 -18.40
CA VAL A 398 -1.50 -2.44 -19.57
C VAL A 398 -1.05 -3.90 -19.61
N VAL A 399 -0.57 -4.43 -18.49
CA VAL A 399 -0.14 -5.82 -18.38
C VAL A 399 -1.29 -6.79 -18.62
N GLU A 400 -2.45 -6.52 -18.03
CA GLU A 400 -3.67 -7.32 -18.18
C GLU A 400 -4.10 -7.43 -19.66
N SER A 401 -4.14 -6.28 -20.36
CA SER A 401 -4.45 -6.22 -21.79
C SER A 401 -3.48 -7.06 -22.63
N LEU A 402 -2.18 -6.84 -22.43
CA LEU A 402 -1.14 -7.55 -23.18
C LEU A 402 -1.11 -9.06 -22.87
N SER A 403 -1.44 -9.46 -21.62
CA SER A 403 -1.48 -10.87 -21.20
C SER A 403 -2.53 -11.70 -21.92
N VAL A 404 -3.62 -11.09 -22.38
CA VAL A 404 -4.66 -11.76 -23.18
C VAL A 404 -4.48 -11.57 -24.69
N GLY A 405 -3.38 -10.96 -25.12
CA GLY A 405 -3.09 -10.71 -26.53
C GLY A 405 -3.78 -9.47 -27.11
N THR A 406 -4.37 -8.62 -26.27
CA THR A 406 -5.06 -7.41 -26.73
C THR A 406 -4.11 -6.20 -26.71
N PRO A 407 -3.84 -5.54 -27.87
CA PRO A 407 -3.01 -4.35 -27.95
C PRO A 407 -3.53 -3.21 -27.08
N VAL A 408 -2.64 -2.32 -26.64
CA VAL A 408 -3.00 -1.20 -25.79
C VAL A 408 -2.47 0.14 -26.35
N LEU A 409 -3.29 1.18 -26.32
CA LEU A 409 -2.87 2.57 -26.45
C LEU A 409 -2.56 3.11 -25.06
N THR A 410 -1.33 3.52 -24.80
CA THR A 410 -0.90 3.94 -23.46
C THR A 410 0.06 5.13 -23.50
N SER A 411 0.35 5.70 -22.32
CA SER A 411 1.19 6.88 -22.19
C SER A 411 2.65 6.60 -22.54
N ASN A 412 3.32 7.59 -23.15
CA ASN A 412 4.69 7.51 -23.67
C ASN A 412 5.78 7.74 -22.59
N PHE A 413 5.45 7.65 -21.30
CA PHE A 413 6.41 7.86 -20.22
C PHE A 413 6.12 6.96 -19.00
N GLY A 414 7.05 6.99 -18.04
CA GLY A 414 6.92 6.29 -16.76
C GLY A 414 6.78 4.77 -16.92
N SER A 415 6.08 4.16 -15.98
CA SER A 415 5.84 2.71 -15.96
C SER A 415 5.06 2.21 -17.17
N MET A 416 4.13 3.00 -17.70
CA MET A 416 3.31 2.63 -18.86
C MET A 416 4.16 2.47 -20.12
N LYS A 417 5.13 3.37 -20.37
CA LYS A 417 6.10 3.20 -21.43
C LYS A 417 6.95 1.95 -21.25
N GLN A 418 7.46 1.72 -20.05
CA GLN A 418 8.28 0.53 -19.72
C GLN A 418 7.55 -0.78 -19.98
N LEU A 419 6.24 -0.82 -19.68
CA LEU A 419 5.41 -2.00 -19.87
C LEU A 419 4.99 -2.21 -21.32
N GLY A 420 4.81 -1.13 -22.10
CA GLY A 420 4.19 -1.18 -23.42
C GLY A 420 5.17 -1.14 -24.60
N ASP A 421 6.30 -0.44 -24.46
CA ASP A 421 7.23 -0.16 -25.57
C ASP A 421 7.80 -1.44 -26.18
N GLY A 422 7.51 -1.67 -27.46
CA GLY A 422 7.90 -2.88 -28.17
C GLY A 422 7.18 -4.17 -27.76
N LYS A 423 6.12 -4.08 -26.94
CA LYS A 423 5.41 -5.25 -26.35
C LYS A 423 3.92 -5.31 -26.72
N GLY A 424 3.53 -4.69 -27.84
CA GLY A 424 2.13 -4.69 -28.29
C GLY A 424 1.34 -3.44 -27.90
N ALA A 425 2.03 -2.35 -27.58
CA ALA A 425 1.43 -1.06 -27.30
C ALA A 425 1.76 -0.01 -28.33
N LEU A 426 0.81 0.91 -28.61
CA LEU A 426 1.09 2.23 -29.15
C LEU A 426 1.26 3.22 -28.01
N LEU A 427 2.24 4.11 -28.18
CA LEU A 427 2.54 5.14 -27.19
C LEU A 427 2.03 6.51 -27.65
N VAL A 428 1.47 7.28 -26.70
CA VAL A 428 0.94 8.62 -26.97
C VAL A 428 1.19 9.56 -25.79
N ASP A 429 1.30 10.85 -26.05
CA ASP A 429 1.26 11.85 -24.99
C ASP A 429 -0.15 11.91 -24.39
N PRO A 430 -0.33 11.61 -23.09
CA PRO A 430 -1.66 11.63 -22.46
C PRO A 430 -2.29 13.02 -22.43
N HIS A 431 -1.53 14.10 -22.60
CA HIS A 431 -2.03 15.46 -22.61
C HIS A 431 -2.54 15.91 -23.98
N ASP A 432 -2.24 15.17 -25.06
CA ASP A 432 -2.66 15.46 -26.42
C ASP A 432 -3.85 14.59 -26.86
N ALA A 433 -5.06 15.16 -26.73
CA ALA A 433 -6.28 14.47 -27.12
C ALA A 433 -6.40 14.24 -28.65
N GLN A 434 -5.78 15.11 -29.49
CA GLN A 434 -5.77 14.92 -30.94
C GLN A 434 -4.85 13.76 -31.31
N ALA A 435 -3.62 13.72 -30.79
CA ALA A 435 -2.71 12.60 -31.00
C ALA A 435 -3.32 11.28 -30.49
N MET A 436 -4.06 11.31 -29.37
CA MET A 436 -4.80 10.14 -28.89
C MET A 436 -5.87 9.70 -29.90
N ALA A 437 -6.63 10.65 -30.46
CA ALA A 437 -7.63 10.35 -31.48
C ALA A 437 -7.01 9.74 -32.74
N ASP A 438 -5.88 10.30 -33.20
CA ASP A 438 -5.17 9.81 -34.40
C ASP A 438 -4.68 8.37 -34.20
N ARG A 439 -4.07 8.07 -33.04
CA ARG A 439 -3.64 6.70 -32.67
C ARG A 439 -4.80 5.73 -32.51
N MET A 440 -5.93 6.19 -31.95
CA MET A 440 -7.16 5.37 -31.91
C MET A 440 -7.68 5.10 -33.31
N SER A 441 -7.65 6.09 -34.23
CA SER A 441 -8.04 5.93 -35.63
C SER A 441 -7.17 4.88 -36.34
N GLU A 442 -5.85 4.93 -36.15
CA GLU A 442 -4.92 3.92 -36.67
C GLU A 442 -5.32 2.52 -36.21
N LEU A 443 -5.54 2.32 -34.90
CA LEU A 443 -5.94 1.02 -34.34
C LEU A 443 -7.34 0.55 -34.77
N LEU A 444 -8.23 1.48 -35.15
CA LEU A 444 -9.58 1.16 -35.61
C LEU A 444 -9.58 0.73 -37.09
N ASN A 445 -8.68 1.28 -37.93
CA ASN A 445 -8.72 1.12 -39.39
C ASN A 445 -7.57 0.28 -39.96
N ASP A 446 -6.45 0.12 -39.28
CA ASP A 446 -5.27 -0.58 -39.77
C ASP A 446 -5.18 -1.98 -39.13
N ASP A 447 -5.64 -3.00 -39.86
CA ASP A 447 -5.60 -4.39 -39.40
C ASP A 447 -4.18 -4.97 -39.43
N ASP A 448 -3.31 -4.49 -40.31
CA ASP A 448 -1.91 -4.95 -40.40
C ASP A 448 -1.12 -4.43 -39.17
N LEU A 449 -1.31 -3.16 -38.82
CA LEU A 449 -0.74 -2.59 -37.60
C LEU A 449 -1.24 -3.36 -36.35
N LEU A 450 -2.53 -3.61 -36.27
CA LEU A 450 -3.13 -4.35 -35.16
C LEU A 450 -2.54 -5.75 -35.04
N ALA A 451 -2.47 -6.50 -36.17
CA ALA A 451 -1.89 -7.84 -36.22
C ALA A 451 -0.40 -7.83 -35.78
N LYS A 452 0.37 -6.83 -36.21
CA LYS A 452 1.77 -6.64 -35.78
C LYS A 452 1.85 -6.43 -34.27
N LEU A 453 1.00 -5.60 -33.69
CA LEU A 453 0.98 -5.37 -32.24
C LEU A 453 0.58 -6.64 -31.49
N VAL A 454 -0.41 -7.39 -31.95
CA VAL A 454 -0.82 -8.69 -31.37
C VAL A 454 0.37 -9.66 -31.35
N THR A 455 1.19 -9.73 -32.39
CA THR A 455 2.37 -10.62 -32.39
C THR A 455 3.43 -10.22 -31.35
N GLN A 456 3.44 -8.98 -30.91
CA GLN A 456 4.36 -8.48 -29.88
C GLN A 456 3.87 -8.78 -28.46
N THR A 457 2.58 -9.07 -28.23
CA THR A 457 2.02 -9.32 -26.91
C THR A 457 2.48 -10.65 -26.29
N GLY A 458 2.88 -11.63 -27.08
CA GLY A 458 3.22 -13.00 -26.65
C GLY A 458 4.58 -13.16 -25.95
N GLY A 459 5.37 -12.11 -25.80
CA GLY A 459 6.73 -12.14 -25.25
C GLY A 459 6.78 -12.02 -23.72
N ALA A 460 5.91 -12.73 -22.98
CA ALA A 460 5.88 -12.68 -21.52
C ALA A 460 7.12 -13.30 -20.87
N HIS A 461 8.22 -12.57 -20.82
CA HIS A 461 9.38 -12.88 -19.99
C HIS A 461 9.47 -11.85 -18.84
N GLY A 462 8.66 -12.04 -17.82
CA GLY A 462 8.62 -11.16 -16.67
C GLY A 462 8.58 -11.91 -15.35
N THR A 463 8.74 -11.15 -14.27
CA THR A 463 8.57 -11.66 -12.91
C THR A 463 7.14 -12.19 -12.75
N THR A 464 6.98 -13.32 -12.05
CA THR A 464 5.68 -13.86 -11.62
C THR A 464 5.34 -13.33 -10.22
N TRP A 465 4.08 -13.49 -9.78
CA TRP A 465 3.70 -13.17 -8.40
C TRP A 465 4.52 -13.95 -7.38
N ASP A 466 4.89 -15.21 -7.67
CA ASP A 466 5.77 -15.99 -6.80
C ASP A 466 7.19 -15.45 -6.75
N GLY A 467 7.70 -14.99 -7.89
CA GLY A 467 9.02 -14.34 -7.98
C GLY A 467 9.04 -13.04 -7.18
N TYR A 468 8.00 -12.19 -7.34
CA TYR A 468 7.81 -10.96 -6.62
C TYR A 468 7.73 -11.19 -5.10
N ALA A 469 6.85 -12.08 -4.66
CA ALA A 469 6.68 -12.41 -3.25
C ALA A 469 7.96 -12.96 -2.60
N ARG A 470 8.70 -13.84 -3.30
CA ARG A 470 10.00 -14.35 -2.82
C ARG A 470 11.07 -13.27 -2.74
N HIS A 471 11.10 -12.31 -3.67
CA HIS A 471 12.04 -11.20 -3.60
C HIS A 471 11.76 -10.31 -2.39
N LEU A 472 10.51 -9.88 -2.21
CA LEU A 472 10.11 -9.12 -1.01
C LEU A 472 10.40 -9.89 0.29
N HIS A 473 10.15 -11.19 0.32
CA HIS A 473 10.42 -12.02 1.50
C HIS A 473 11.91 -11.95 1.88
N ARG A 474 12.82 -12.07 0.91
CA ARG A 474 14.26 -11.97 1.17
C ARG A 474 14.64 -10.61 1.77
N LEU A 475 14.07 -9.51 1.25
CA LEU A 475 14.33 -8.17 1.80
C LEU A 475 13.82 -8.03 3.24
N VAL A 476 12.64 -8.57 3.53
CA VAL A 476 12.02 -8.48 4.86
C VAL A 476 12.74 -9.35 5.89
N THR A 477 13.27 -10.51 5.47
CA THR A 477 13.91 -11.47 6.37
C THR A 477 15.43 -11.38 6.40
N ALA A 478 16.04 -10.51 5.58
CA ALA A 478 17.48 -10.21 5.67
C ALA A 478 17.81 -9.70 7.07
N GLU A 479 18.84 -10.22 7.68
CA GLU A 479 19.28 -9.76 8.99
C GLU A 479 19.77 -8.30 8.90
N ALA A 480 19.46 -7.52 9.92
CA ALA A 480 19.84 -6.10 9.98
C ALA A 480 21.37 -5.86 9.96
N THR A 481 22.18 -6.90 9.98
CA THR A 481 23.64 -6.89 9.89
C THR A 481 24.16 -6.77 8.46
N ASP A 482 23.33 -7.03 7.44
CA ASP A 482 23.72 -6.99 6.03
C ASP A 482 23.21 -5.74 5.29
N LEU A 483 22.53 -4.83 5.98
CA LEU A 483 22.01 -3.53 5.51
C LEU A 483 22.71 -2.36 6.28
#